data_531b11d635d10837e31c7bfc0ed2e2b3
#
_entry.id   531b11d635d10837e31c7bfc0ed2e2b3
#
_cell.length_a   1.000
_cell.length_b   1.000
_cell.length_c   1.000
_cell.angle_alpha   90.00
_cell.angle_beta   90.00
_cell.angle_gamma   90.00
#
_symmetry.space_group_name_H-M   'P 1'
#
loop_
_entity.id
_entity.type
_entity.pdbx_description
1 polymer ?
#
loop_
_entity_poly.entity_id
_entity_poly.type
_entity_poly.pdbx_seq_one_letter_code
_entity_poly.pdbx_strand_id
1 'polypeptide(L)'
;MAVLPLEKQQFILKKPTPKWFGERIALPPKGFAPDLGLRGIEEILFAPGMFKAGQPDFFSYVFLFALEANPKLDAKVLKKELFTYYSGLSKARMGNPQLDTSKFSVKVDPLEDKGVSPKSAINVRNYRAKVVWLEPFATKKMQTLYFELQTWQYKGSPYQYLFVCASPQKPGNPIWKTLRTIRAAVVIKPAK
;
A
#
# COMPACT_ATOMS: atom_id res chain seq x y z
N MET A 1 -3.86 3.70 -29.17
CA MET A 1 -2.51 3.98 -28.62
C MET A 1 -2.18 2.93 -27.61
N ALA A 2 -1.07 2.22 -27.76
CA ALA A 2 -0.63 1.20 -26.80
C ALA A 2 -0.16 1.91 -25.52
N VAL A 3 -0.78 1.58 -24.40
CA VAL A 3 -0.31 2.04 -23.09
C VAL A 3 1.04 1.39 -22.81
N LEU A 4 2.07 2.17 -22.45
CA LEU A 4 3.36 1.61 -22.07
C LEU A 4 3.17 0.61 -20.92
N PRO A 5 3.82 -0.57 -20.96
CA PRO A 5 3.81 -1.51 -19.86
C PRO A 5 4.19 -0.81 -18.55
N LEU A 6 3.52 -1.14 -17.45
CA LEU A 6 3.73 -0.51 -16.14
C LEU A 6 5.21 -0.48 -15.72
N GLU A 7 5.96 -1.53 -16.05
CA GLU A 7 7.39 -1.68 -15.75
C GLU A 7 8.27 -0.59 -16.41
N LYS A 8 7.81 -0.03 -17.55
CA LYS A 8 8.51 1.02 -18.31
C LYS A 8 8.08 2.44 -17.96
N GLN A 9 7.08 2.59 -17.10
CA GLN A 9 6.62 3.91 -16.67
C GLN A 9 7.61 4.52 -15.67
N GLN A 10 7.69 5.85 -15.62
CA GLN A 10 8.46 6.56 -14.60
C GLN A 10 7.84 6.30 -13.21
N PHE A 11 8.68 6.35 -12.17
CA PHE A 11 8.22 6.25 -10.78
C PHE A 11 7.22 7.36 -10.48
N ILE A 12 6.01 7.00 -10.02
CA ILE A 12 4.86 7.91 -9.87
C ILE A 12 4.94 8.64 -8.53
N LEU A 13 5.33 7.91 -7.47
CA LEU A 13 5.39 8.46 -6.12
C LEU A 13 6.53 9.48 -5.99
N LYS A 14 6.22 10.64 -5.42
CA LYS A 14 7.20 11.70 -5.17
C LYS A 14 7.65 11.68 -3.73
N LYS A 15 8.96 11.61 -3.51
CA LYS A 15 9.56 11.70 -2.18
C LYS A 15 9.29 13.07 -1.57
N PRO A 16 8.75 13.16 -0.35
CA PRO A 16 8.55 14.45 0.31
C PRO A 16 9.88 15.11 0.72
N THR A 17 10.90 14.29 1.00
CA THR A 17 12.28 14.74 1.22
C THR A 17 13.25 13.70 0.64
N PRO A 18 14.54 14.07 0.38
CA PRO A 18 15.55 13.12 -0.12
C PRO A 18 15.81 11.90 0.79
N LYS A 19 15.49 12.02 2.08
CA LYS A 19 15.66 10.93 3.07
C LYS A 19 14.66 9.78 2.90
N TRP A 20 13.55 10.00 2.22
CA TRP A 20 12.62 8.93 1.86
C TRP A 20 13.24 8.05 0.79
N PHE A 21 13.08 6.74 0.93
CA PHE A 21 13.57 5.79 -0.06
C PHE A 21 12.42 4.95 -0.60
N GLY A 22 12.58 4.42 -1.79
CA GLY A 22 11.49 3.72 -2.46
C GLY A 22 11.97 2.54 -3.25
N GLU A 23 11.03 1.64 -3.48
CA GLU A 23 11.18 0.44 -4.28
C GLU A 23 10.03 0.32 -5.28
N ARG A 24 10.27 -0.41 -6.35
CA ARG A 24 9.24 -0.86 -7.29
C ARG A 24 9.34 -2.36 -7.42
N ILE A 25 8.24 -3.05 -7.24
CA ILE A 25 8.17 -4.50 -7.35
C ILE A 25 6.99 -4.91 -8.22
N ALA A 26 7.14 -6.06 -8.90
CA ALA A 26 6.05 -6.67 -9.65
C ALA A 26 5.07 -7.37 -8.70
N LEU A 27 3.77 -7.30 -9.02
CA LEU A 27 2.71 -8.02 -8.33
C LEU A 27 2.29 -9.25 -9.14
N PRO A 28 2.10 -10.40 -8.49
CA PRO A 28 2.35 -10.69 -7.09
C PRO A 28 3.83 -10.75 -6.75
N PRO A 29 4.22 -10.32 -5.51
CA PRO A 29 5.62 -10.39 -5.08
C PRO A 29 6.03 -11.85 -4.85
N LYS A 30 6.74 -12.44 -5.81
CA LYS A 30 7.13 -13.86 -5.81
C LYS A 30 7.94 -14.27 -4.57
N GLY A 31 8.72 -13.33 -3.99
CA GLY A 31 9.60 -13.61 -2.85
C GLY A 31 8.88 -13.71 -1.50
N PHE A 32 7.62 -13.24 -1.39
CA PHE A 32 6.91 -13.30 -0.10
C PHE A 32 5.39 -13.50 -0.19
N ALA A 33 4.72 -13.07 -1.24
CA ALA A 33 3.27 -13.25 -1.39
C ALA A 33 2.89 -13.70 -2.81
N PRO A 34 3.36 -14.88 -3.27
CA PRO A 34 3.07 -15.38 -4.62
C PRO A 34 1.58 -15.63 -4.86
N ASP A 35 0.81 -15.86 -3.79
CA ASP A 35 -0.64 -16.13 -3.82
C ASP A 35 -1.49 -14.86 -3.79
N LEU A 36 -0.88 -13.67 -3.82
CA LEU A 36 -1.61 -12.41 -3.95
C LEU A 36 -2.42 -12.41 -5.25
N GLY A 37 -3.72 -12.14 -5.15
CA GLY A 37 -4.63 -12.15 -6.30
C GLY A 37 -4.52 -10.92 -7.20
N LEU A 38 -3.71 -9.93 -6.82
CA LEU A 38 -3.50 -8.67 -7.56
C LEU A 38 -2.30 -8.79 -8.48
N ARG A 39 -2.42 -8.26 -9.70
CA ARG A 39 -1.36 -8.24 -10.71
C ARG A 39 -1.08 -6.82 -11.15
N GLY A 40 0.18 -6.51 -11.41
CA GLY A 40 0.61 -5.18 -11.84
C GLY A 40 1.94 -4.79 -11.20
N ILE A 41 2.03 -3.52 -10.79
CA ILE A 41 3.24 -2.95 -10.18
C ILE A 41 2.87 -2.30 -8.85
N GLU A 42 3.73 -2.49 -7.88
CA GLU A 42 3.75 -1.75 -6.62
C GLU A 42 4.91 -0.77 -6.60
N GLU A 43 4.63 0.48 -6.29
CA GLU A 43 5.63 1.47 -5.89
C GLU A 43 5.47 1.75 -4.40
N ILE A 44 6.58 1.72 -3.65
CA ILE A 44 6.60 1.96 -2.20
C ILE A 44 7.51 3.12 -1.90
N LEU A 45 7.12 4.00 -0.96
CA LEU A 45 8.00 4.97 -0.33
C LEU A 45 7.98 4.77 1.19
N PHE A 46 9.16 4.53 1.73
CA PHE A 46 9.40 4.32 3.16
C PHE A 46 9.88 5.61 3.83
N ALA A 47 9.35 5.87 5.02
CA ALA A 47 9.82 6.97 5.85
C ALA A 47 11.27 6.73 6.33
N PRO A 48 12.04 7.80 6.64
CA PRO A 48 13.44 7.69 7.08
C PRO A 48 13.65 6.83 8.33
N GLY A 49 12.65 6.78 9.21
CA GLY A 49 12.65 5.97 10.42
C GLY A 49 12.05 4.57 10.25
N MET A 50 11.76 4.12 9.02
CA MET A 50 11.05 2.87 8.73
C MET A 50 11.48 1.68 9.60
N PHE A 51 12.78 1.46 9.77
CA PHE A 51 13.34 0.32 10.51
C PHE A 51 13.91 0.70 11.88
N LYS A 52 13.60 1.89 12.39
CA LYS A 52 14.11 2.39 13.68
C LYS A 52 12.99 2.43 14.70
N ALA A 53 12.86 1.36 15.49
CA ALA A 53 11.89 1.30 16.58
C ALA A 53 12.03 2.50 17.51
N GLY A 54 10.91 3.09 17.93
CA GLY A 54 10.87 4.28 18.80
C GLY A 54 10.91 5.62 18.06
N GLN A 55 11.20 5.65 16.76
CA GLN A 55 11.09 6.88 15.97
C GLN A 55 9.61 7.23 15.67
N PRO A 56 9.27 8.53 15.57
CA PRO A 56 7.88 8.96 15.27
C PRO A 56 7.33 8.45 13.94
N ASP A 57 8.22 8.17 12.99
CA ASP A 57 7.93 7.65 11.66
C ASP A 57 8.31 6.16 11.48
N PHE A 58 8.55 5.45 12.61
CA PHE A 58 8.79 4.01 12.60
C PHE A 58 7.67 3.29 11.83
N PHE A 59 8.07 2.39 10.97
CA PHE A 59 7.21 1.54 10.13
C PHE A 59 6.09 2.30 9.42
N SER A 60 6.40 3.54 8.98
CA SER A 60 5.47 4.39 8.25
C SER A 60 5.87 4.48 6.77
N TYR A 61 4.92 4.28 5.88
CA TYR A 61 5.16 4.22 4.45
C TYR A 61 3.87 4.45 3.66
N VAL A 62 4.03 4.69 2.38
CA VAL A 62 2.94 4.67 1.42
C VAL A 62 3.29 3.70 0.32
N PHE A 63 2.25 3.10 -0.28
CA PHE A 63 2.42 2.37 -1.53
C PHE A 63 1.28 2.66 -2.50
N LEU A 64 1.60 2.54 -3.78
CA LEU A 64 0.69 2.69 -4.88
C LEU A 64 0.73 1.41 -5.73
N PHE A 65 -0.39 0.74 -5.84
CA PHE A 65 -0.58 -0.33 -6.81
C PHE A 65 -1.18 0.25 -8.08
N ALA A 66 -0.56 -0.05 -9.22
CA ALA A 66 -1.15 0.09 -10.54
C ALA A 66 -1.50 -1.31 -11.02
N LEU A 67 -2.79 -1.64 -11.01
CA LEU A 67 -3.31 -3.00 -11.20
C LEU A 67 -3.87 -3.20 -12.60
N GLU A 68 -3.48 -4.32 -13.20
CA GLU A 68 -3.98 -4.78 -14.49
C GLU A 68 -5.39 -5.39 -14.37
N ALA A 69 -6.08 -5.51 -15.52
CA ALA A 69 -7.39 -6.15 -15.62
C ALA A 69 -8.50 -5.55 -14.72
N ASN A 70 -8.28 -4.35 -14.20
CA ASN A 70 -9.28 -3.57 -13.46
C ASN A 70 -10.05 -4.39 -12.39
N PRO A 71 -9.35 -4.98 -11.40
CA PRO A 71 -9.98 -5.83 -10.41
C PRO A 71 -10.97 -5.06 -9.54
N LYS A 72 -12.06 -5.71 -9.14
CA LYS A 72 -12.98 -5.14 -8.16
C LYS A 72 -12.32 -5.07 -6.78
N LEU A 73 -12.00 -3.87 -6.32
CA LEU A 73 -11.40 -3.63 -5.01
C LEU A 73 -12.49 -3.20 -4.00
N ASP A 74 -13.22 -4.16 -3.46
CA ASP A 74 -14.12 -3.93 -2.33
C ASP A 74 -13.44 -4.31 -0.99
N ALA A 75 -14.11 -4.03 0.12
CA ALA A 75 -13.59 -4.30 1.46
C ALA A 75 -13.23 -5.78 1.68
N LYS A 76 -13.98 -6.72 1.09
CA LYS A 76 -13.73 -8.16 1.18
C LYS A 76 -12.44 -8.55 0.46
N VAL A 77 -12.26 -8.05 -0.75
CA VAL A 77 -11.04 -8.29 -1.54
C VAL A 77 -9.85 -7.64 -0.85
N LEU A 78 -9.93 -6.37 -0.45
CA LEU A 78 -8.85 -5.68 0.25
C LEU A 78 -8.46 -6.40 1.55
N LYS A 79 -9.42 -6.90 2.32
CA LYS A 79 -9.15 -7.71 3.53
C LYS A 79 -8.33 -8.96 3.20
N LYS A 80 -8.74 -9.72 2.19
CA LYS A 80 -8.06 -10.94 1.75
C LYS A 80 -6.63 -10.63 1.30
N GLU A 81 -6.47 -9.65 0.42
CA GLU A 81 -5.17 -9.33 -0.17
C GLU A 81 -4.19 -8.76 0.86
N LEU A 82 -4.64 -7.91 1.77
CA LEU A 82 -3.81 -7.44 2.89
C LEU A 82 -3.38 -8.59 3.80
N PHE A 83 -4.29 -9.52 4.12
CA PHE A 83 -3.93 -10.70 4.92
C PHE A 83 -2.86 -11.55 4.23
N THR A 84 -3.04 -11.84 2.93
CA THR A 84 -2.06 -12.60 2.12
C THR A 84 -0.71 -11.89 2.09
N TYR A 85 -0.70 -10.59 1.83
CA TYR A 85 0.52 -9.78 1.75
C TYR A 85 1.31 -9.81 3.06
N TYR A 86 0.68 -9.45 4.19
CA TYR A 86 1.38 -9.35 5.49
C TYR A 86 1.72 -10.71 6.10
N SER A 87 0.89 -11.72 5.89
CA SER A 87 1.22 -13.09 6.32
C SER A 87 2.42 -13.64 5.56
N GLY A 88 2.43 -13.45 4.24
CA GLY A 88 3.54 -13.86 3.40
C GLY A 88 4.84 -13.13 3.75
N LEU A 89 4.75 -11.80 3.97
CA LEU A 89 5.90 -10.98 4.33
C LEU A 89 6.51 -11.40 5.67
N SER A 90 5.68 -11.68 6.68
CA SER A 90 6.15 -12.20 7.97
C SER A 90 6.85 -13.56 7.81
N LYS A 91 6.22 -14.51 7.11
CA LYS A 91 6.79 -15.85 6.86
C LYS A 91 8.14 -15.77 6.17
N ALA A 92 8.22 -15.01 5.09
CA ALA A 92 9.44 -14.87 4.29
C ALA A 92 10.58 -14.22 5.08
N ARG A 93 10.32 -13.12 5.77
CA ARG A 93 11.34 -12.38 6.51
C ARG A 93 11.77 -13.06 7.81
N MET A 94 10.89 -13.85 8.44
CA MET A 94 11.24 -14.67 9.58
C MET A 94 11.94 -15.99 9.16
N GLY A 95 12.03 -16.30 7.86
CA GLY A 95 12.56 -17.57 7.38
C GLY A 95 11.74 -18.79 7.83
N ASN A 96 10.46 -18.58 8.15
CA ASN A 96 9.58 -19.63 8.68
C ASN A 96 8.29 -19.75 7.83
N PRO A 97 8.26 -20.64 6.82
CA PRO A 97 7.07 -20.87 6.02
C PRO A 97 5.86 -21.37 6.82
N GLN A 98 6.11 -22.02 7.95
CA GLN A 98 5.09 -22.58 8.85
C GLN A 98 4.73 -21.63 10.01
N LEU A 99 5.12 -20.36 9.92
CA LEU A 99 4.78 -19.37 10.94
C LEU A 99 3.27 -19.38 11.21
N ASP A 100 2.92 -19.53 12.50
CA ASP A 100 1.53 -19.47 12.94
C ASP A 100 1.00 -18.04 12.75
N THR A 101 0.00 -17.91 11.88
CA THR A 101 -0.70 -16.65 11.58
C THR A 101 -2.10 -16.59 12.20
N SER A 102 -2.45 -17.48 13.11
CA SER A 102 -3.78 -17.54 13.76
C SER A 102 -4.13 -16.27 14.53
N LYS A 103 -3.09 -15.56 15.04
CA LYS A 103 -3.24 -14.27 15.73
C LYS A 103 -3.23 -13.07 14.79
N PHE A 104 -3.03 -13.27 13.47
CA PHE A 104 -3.10 -12.19 12.52
C PHE A 104 -4.55 -11.85 12.21
N SER A 105 -4.83 -10.58 12.04
CA SER A 105 -6.17 -10.16 11.67
C SER A 105 -6.13 -8.93 10.76
N VAL A 106 -7.09 -8.85 9.87
CA VAL A 106 -7.32 -7.71 9.01
C VAL A 106 -8.79 -7.30 9.10
N LYS A 107 -9.03 -6.03 9.41
CA LYS A 107 -10.34 -5.41 9.33
C LYS A 107 -10.28 -4.30 8.30
N VAL A 108 -11.24 -4.25 7.40
CA VAL A 108 -11.38 -3.20 6.38
C VAL A 108 -12.80 -2.66 6.44
N ASP A 109 -12.92 -1.35 6.66
CA ASP A 109 -14.20 -0.64 6.72
C ASP A 109 -14.24 0.41 5.60
N PRO A 110 -15.34 0.49 4.82
CA PRO A 110 -15.55 1.60 3.89
C PRO A 110 -15.60 2.94 4.62
N LEU A 111 -15.15 4.01 3.95
CA LEU A 111 -15.31 5.38 4.41
C LEU A 111 -16.18 6.13 3.40
N GLU A 112 -17.21 6.81 3.90
CA GLU A 112 -18.08 7.66 3.08
C GLU A 112 -17.39 8.96 2.68
N ASP A 113 -16.44 9.43 3.50
CA ASP A 113 -15.67 10.63 3.19
C ASP A 113 -14.81 10.43 1.95
N LYS A 114 -15.05 11.26 0.94
CA LYS A 114 -14.34 11.19 -0.33
C LYS A 114 -12.88 11.64 -0.24
N GLY A 115 -12.50 12.39 0.82
CA GLY A 115 -11.15 12.90 0.99
C GLY A 115 -10.64 13.62 -0.28
N VAL A 116 -9.35 13.97 -0.30
CA VAL A 116 -8.69 14.49 -1.50
C VAL A 116 -8.40 13.32 -2.44
N SER A 117 -8.97 13.36 -3.64
CA SER A 117 -8.71 12.39 -4.71
C SER A 117 -7.80 12.98 -5.79
N PRO A 118 -7.07 12.15 -6.53
CA PRO A 118 -6.28 12.62 -7.67
C PRO A 118 -7.16 13.31 -8.72
N LYS A 119 -6.62 14.36 -9.34
CA LYS A 119 -7.35 15.10 -10.40
C LYS A 119 -7.81 14.16 -11.52
N SER A 120 -9.05 14.30 -11.96
CA SER A 120 -9.68 13.47 -13.00
C SER A 120 -9.87 12.00 -12.67
N ALA A 121 -9.67 11.60 -11.39
CA ALA A 121 -10.00 10.28 -10.95
C ALA A 121 -11.52 10.02 -10.99
N ILE A 122 -11.90 8.82 -11.38
CA ILE A 122 -13.28 8.33 -11.39
C ILE A 122 -13.39 7.09 -10.49
N ASN A 123 -14.61 6.74 -10.09
CA ASN A 123 -14.88 5.56 -9.26
C ASN A 123 -14.06 5.53 -7.95
N VAL A 124 -13.84 6.71 -7.38
CA VAL A 124 -13.07 6.86 -6.14
C VAL A 124 -13.81 6.21 -4.98
N ARG A 125 -13.11 5.34 -4.24
CA ARG A 125 -13.61 4.73 -3.00
C ARG A 125 -12.52 4.80 -1.94
N ASN A 126 -12.93 5.06 -0.70
CA ASN A 126 -12.04 5.16 0.44
C ASN A 126 -12.34 4.07 1.46
N TYR A 127 -11.28 3.61 2.11
CA TYR A 127 -11.37 2.62 3.17
C TYR A 127 -10.38 2.97 4.27
N ARG A 128 -10.65 2.52 5.47
CA ARG A 128 -9.67 2.38 6.54
C ARG A 128 -9.46 0.91 6.83
N ALA A 129 -8.26 0.55 7.24
CA ALA A 129 -8.01 -0.80 7.69
C ALA A 129 -7.14 -0.83 8.94
N LYS A 130 -7.21 -1.95 9.63
CA LYS A 130 -6.36 -2.31 10.75
C LYS A 130 -5.83 -3.71 10.49
N VAL A 131 -4.50 -3.84 10.49
CA VAL A 131 -3.82 -5.12 10.35
C VAL A 131 -3.06 -5.42 11.63
N VAL A 132 -3.30 -6.57 12.22
CA VAL A 132 -2.50 -7.12 13.32
C VAL A 132 -1.65 -8.24 12.76
N TRP A 133 -0.34 -8.13 12.91
CA TRP A 133 0.62 -9.03 12.29
C TRP A 133 1.92 -9.10 13.10
N LEU A 134 2.80 -10.04 12.79
CA LEU A 134 4.16 -10.07 13.33
C LEU A 134 5.07 -9.18 12.46
N GLU A 135 5.57 -8.08 13.02
CA GLU A 135 6.54 -7.21 12.36
C GLU A 135 7.92 -7.89 12.34
N PRO A 136 8.44 -8.30 11.15
CA PRO A 136 9.58 -9.18 11.08
C PRO A 136 10.93 -8.48 10.93
N PHE A 137 10.96 -7.15 10.79
CA PHE A 137 12.18 -6.43 10.38
C PHE A 137 12.98 -5.90 11.58
N ALA A 138 12.31 -5.17 12.48
CA ALA A 138 12.96 -4.43 13.54
C ALA A 138 12.65 -4.99 14.93
N THR A 139 11.38 -5.23 15.24
CA THR A 139 10.95 -5.60 16.60
C THR A 139 10.73 -7.09 16.77
N LYS A 140 10.37 -7.79 15.70
CA LYS A 140 9.95 -9.19 15.72
C LYS A 140 8.83 -9.47 16.72
N LYS A 141 7.92 -8.50 16.86
CA LYS A 141 6.79 -8.54 17.79
C LYS A 141 5.46 -8.32 17.04
N MET A 142 4.38 -8.73 17.69
CA MET A 142 3.04 -8.40 17.20
C MET A 142 2.88 -6.88 17.15
N GLN A 143 2.46 -6.38 15.99
CA GLN A 143 2.26 -4.96 15.72
C GLN A 143 0.86 -4.75 15.15
N THR A 144 0.29 -3.60 15.46
CA THR A 144 -0.91 -3.11 14.78
C THR A 144 -0.48 -2.03 13.79
N LEU A 145 -0.88 -2.20 12.53
CA LEU A 145 -0.81 -1.16 11.50
C LEU A 145 -2.19 -0.59 11.24
N TYR A 146 -2.27 0.73 11.12
CA TYR A 146 -3.43 1.46 10.64
C TYR A 146 -3.22 1.84 9.19
N PHE A 147 -4.31 1.87 8.42
CA PHE A 147 -4.29 2.14 7.00
C PHE A 147 -5.38 3.12 6.61
N GLU A 148 -5.04 4.00 5.68
CA GLU A 148 -5.98 4.69 4.82
C GLU A 148 -5.76 4.22 3.39
N LEU A 149 -6.81 3.70 2.76
CA LEU A 149 -6.75 3.20 1.40
C LEU A 149 -7.69 4.02 0.51
N GLN A 150 -7.23 4.32 -0.69
CA GLN A 150 -8.04 4.97 -1.71
C GLN A 150 -7.88 4.23 -3.04
N THR A 151 -9.00 3.86 -3.65
CA THR A 151 -9.03 3.24 -4.98
C THR A 151 -9.61 4.20 -5.99
N TRP A 152 -9.13 4.20 -7.22
CA TRP A 152 -9.67 5.00 -8.31
C TRP A 152 -9.27 4.45 -9.68
N GLN A 153 -9.87 5.03 -10.70
CA GLN A 153 -9.57 4.79 -12.10
C GLN A 153 -9.43 6.12 -12.84
N TYR A 154 -8.89 6.07 -14.05
CA TYR A 154 -8.96 7.16 -15.02
C TYR A 154 -9.74 6.71 -16.24
N LYS A 155 -10.54 7.63 -16.82
CA LYS A 155 -11.28 7.34 -18.04
C LYS A 155 -10.32 6.90 -19.15
N GLY A 156 -10.60 5.74 -19.75
CA GLY A 156 -9.77 5.16 -20.81
C GLY A 156 -8.49 4.49 -20.35
N SER A 157 -8.20 4.44 -19.06
CA SER A 157 -7.08 3.66 -18.52
C SER A 157 -7.48 2.19 -18.32
N PRO A 158 -6.64 1.22 -18.69
CA PRO A 158 -6.87 -0.18 -18.39
C PRO A 158 -6.55 -0.54 -16.94
N TYR A 159 -6.03 0.41 -16.15
CA TYR A 159 -5.54 0.17 -14.80
C TYR A 159 -6.50 0.64 -13.73
N GLN A 160 -6.60 -0.18 -12.67
CA GLN A 160 -7.16 0.21 -11.37
C GLN A 160 -6.00 0.63 -10.45
N TYR A 161 -6.15 1.72 -9.75
CA TYR A 161 -5.16 2.20 -8.79
C TYR A 161 -5.63 1.98 -7.36
N LEU A 162 -4.68 1.63 -6.48
CA LEU A 162 -4.89 1.55 -5.04
C LEU A 162 -3.73 2.26 -4.35
N PHE A 163 -4.01 3.36 -3.68
CA PHE A 163 -3.04 4.06 -2.83
C PHE A 163 -3.29 3.72 -1.37
N VAL A 164 -2.21 3.49 -0.65
CA VAL A 164 -2.25 3.13 0.76
C VAL A 164 -1.29 3.99 1.57
N CYS A 165 -1.79 4.58 2.64
CA CYS A 165 -1.00 5.13 3.73
C CYS A 165 -0.98 4.12 4.86
N ALA A 166 0.20 3.79 5.40
CA ALA A 166 0.37 2.80 6.46
C ALA A 166 1.27 3.33 7.58
N SER A 167 0.86 3.12 8.84
CA SER A 167 1.66 3.45 10.01
C SER A 167 1.15 2.68 11.24
N PRO A 168 2.02 2.31 12.21
CA PRO A 168 1.60 1.84 13.52
C PRO A 168 1.08 2.98 14.41
N GLN A 169 1.36 4.23 14.05
CA GLN A 169 0.82 5.40 14.74
C GLN A 169 -0.67 5.57 14.47
N LYS A 170 -1.45 5.97 15.47
CA LYS A 170 -2.89 6.25 15.28
C LYS A 170 -3.10 7.41 14.28
N PRO A 171 -4.23 7.45 13.55
CA PRO A 171 -4.49 8.42 12.47
C PRO A 171 -4.37 9.91 12.83
N GLY A 172 -4.41 10.29 14.10
CA GLY A 172 -4.17 11.67 14.57
C GLY A 172 -2.70 12.07 14.70
N ASN A 173 -1.75 11.13 14.57
CA ASN A 173 -0.32 11.42 14.70
C ASN A 173 0.19 12.28 13.51
N PRO A 174 1.15 13.20 13.71
CA PRO A 174 1.69 14.07 12.68
C PRO A 174 2.20 13.36 11.41
N ILE A 175 2.71 12.12 11.51
CA ILE A 175 3.16 11.36 10.33
C ILE A 175 2.07 11.21 9.29
N TRP A 176 0.81 11.08 9.69
CA TRP A 176 -0.32 10.93 8.79
C TRP A 176 -0.52 12.14 7.86
N LYS A 177 -0.17 13.35 8.32
CA LYS A 177 -0.18 14.54 7.46
C LYS A 177 0.79 14.36 6.28
N THR A 178 2.00 13.86 6.57
CA THR A 178 3.00 13.59 5.52
C THR A 178 2.52 12.51 4.54
N LEU A 179 1.99 11.39 5.05
CA LEU A 179 1.48 10.30 4.22
C LEU A 179 0.35 10.77 3.28
N ARG A 180 -0.59 11.57 3.81
CA ARG A 180 -1.70 12.16 3.03
C ARG A 180 -1.20 13.17 2.00
N THR A 181 -0.14 13.93 2.32
CA THR A 181 0.49 14.87 1.37
C THR A 181 1.10 14.12 0.18
N ILE A 182 1.75 12.98 0.40
CA ILE A 182 2.27 12.14 -0.69
C ILE A 182 1.11 11.65 -1.56
N ARG A 183 0.00 11.20 -0.96
CA ARG A 183 -1.21 10.79 -1.70
C ARG A 183 -1.76 11.92 -2.57
N ALA A 184 -1.90 13.12 -2.00
CA ALA A 184 -2.43 14.28 -2.71
C ALA A 184 -1.52 14.74 -3.87
N ALA A 185 -0.23 14.43 -3.81
CA ALA A 185 0.75 14.76 -4.85
C ALA A 185 0.81 13.74 -6.00
N VAL A 186 0.03 12.66 -5.94
CA VAL A 186 0.00 11.65 -7.01
C VAL A 186 -0.57 12.25 -8.29
N VAL A 187 0.22 12.23 -9.34
CA VAL A 187 -0.19 12.62 -10.69
C VAL A 187 0.19 11.50 -11.65
N ILE A 188 -0.82 10.85 -12.18
CA ILE A 188 -0.64 9.83 -13.22
C ILE A 188 -0.92 10.51 -14.56
N LYS A 189 0.12 10.60 -15.38
CA LYS A 189 -0.02 11.11 -16.74
C LYS A 189 -0.67 10.03 -17.59
N PRO A 190 -1.79 10.32 -18.29
CA PRO A 190 -2.26 9.38 -19.31
C PRO A 190 -1.13 9.14 -20.30
N ALA A 191 -0.96 7.90 -20.77
CA ALA A 191 -0.08 7.63 -21.88
C ALA A 191 -0.54 8.49 -23.08
N LYS A 192 0.40 9.28 -23.63
CA LYS A 192 0.14 10.05 -24.86
C LYS A 192 -0.07 9.13 -26.04
#